data_5389c00c874824e97afb84667fcf2a42
#
_entry.id   5389c00c874824e97afb84667fcf2a42
#
_cell.length_a   1.000
_cell.length_b   1.000
_cell.length_c   1.000
_cell.angle_alpha   90.00
_cell.angle_beta   90.00
_cell.angle_gamma   90.00
#
_symmetry.space_group_name_H-M   'P 1'
#
loop_
_entity.id
_entity.type
_entity.pdbx_description
1 polymer ?
#
loop_
_entity_poly.entity_id
_entity_poly.type
_entity_poly.pdbx_seq_one_letter_code
_entity_poly.pdbx_strand_id
1 'polypeptide(L)'
;MKLSKTNKKFIYLISPNKIRSEDFYLNLALVLKTRKVSFFQLRLKKETIRNKLIIGKKIKKICKKYKVKFLINDDPKLSKRLNADGCHLGQKDMNIKKARKILKNKIIGITCHNSINLAKKAIENGANYLAFGAFYSSQTKKIKYKANLKILNLAKKITNIPIVAIGGIKLSVLPVITPLF
;
A
#
# COMPACT_ATOMS: atom_id res chain seq x y z
N MET A 1 -7.39 0.49 -14.87
CA MET A 1 -7.47 -0.96 -14.55
C MET A 1 -8.41 -1.11 -13.36
N LYS A 2 -9.61 -1.66 -13.54
CA LYS A 2 -10.53 -2.00 -12.45
C LYS A 2 -9.98 -3.25 -11.76
N LEU A 3 -9.67 -3.17 -10.48
CA LEU A 3 -9.44 -4.34 -9.66
C LEU A 3 -10.80 -5.05 -9.54
N SER A 4 -10.91 -6.26 -10.08
CA SER A 4 -12.18 -7.00 -10.11
C SER A 4 -12.73 -7.25 -8.71
N LYS A 5 -14.06 -7.33 -8.59
CA LYS A 5 -14.80 -7.80 -7.42
C LYS A 5 -14.44 -9.28 -7.12
N THR A 6 -13.29 -9.52 -6.54
CA THR A 6 -13.02 -10.83 -5.97
C THR A 6 -13.06 -10.67 -4.45
N ASN A 7 -13.90 -11.44 -3.77
CA ASN A 7 -13.88 -11.64 -2.30
C ASN A 7 -12.57 -12.27 -1.83
N LYS A 8 -11.52 -12.17 -2.63
CA LYS A 8 -10.23 -12.78 -2.38
C LYS A 8 -9.41 -11.89 -1.46
N LYS A 9 -9.20 -12.34 -0.25
CA LYS A 9 -8.29 -11.72 0.71
C LYS A 9 -6.87 -11.73 0.15
N PHE A 10 -6.11 -10.65 0.36
CA PHE A 10 -4.75 -10.52 -0.11
C PHE A 10 -3.84 -9.87 0.94
N ILE A 11 -2.57 -10.17 0.86
CA ILE A 11 -1.55 -9.54 1.69
C ILE A 11 -0.98 -8.33 0.95
N TYR A 12 -0.96 -7.20 1.65
CA TYR A 12 -0.30 -5.96 1.25
C TYR A 12 1.00 -5.82 2.06
N LEU A 13 2.13 -6.03 1.41
CA LEU A 13 3.44 -6.01 2.06
C LEU A 13 4.10 -4.63 1.91
N ILE A 14 4.72 -4.15 3.00
CA ILE A 14 5.43 -2.87 3.02
C ILE A 14 6.89 -3.12 3.38
N SER A 15 7.82 -2.50 2.65
CA SER A 15 9.24 -2.62 2.94
C SER A 15 9.63 -2.00 4.29
N PRO A 16 10.73 -2.43 4.91
CA PRO A 16 11.36 -1.69 5.99
C PRO A 16 11.82 -0.30 5.48
N ASN A 17 12.15 0.60 6.43
CA ASN A 17 12.60 1.96 6.12
C ASN A 17 13.99 2.01 5.45
N LYS A 18 14.79 0.94 5.62
CA LYS A 18 16.11 0.76 5.02
C LYS A 18 16.28 -0.68 4.58
N ILE A 19 16.95 -0.88 3.45
CA ILE A 19 17.30 -2.19 2.90
C ILE A 19 18.82 -2.19 2.71
N ARG A 20 19.54 -3.05 3.47
CA ARG A 20 21.00 -3.03 3.52
C ARG A 20 21.67 -4.30 3.04
N SER A 21 20.98 -5.45 3.07
CA SER A 21 21.55 -6.76 2.71
C SER A 21 20.90 -7.33 1.45
N GLU A 22 21.65 -8.15 0.73
CA GLU A 22 21.12 -8.92 -0.40
C GLU A 22 20.11 -9.98 0.06
N ASP A 23 20.21 -10.47 1.31
CA ASP A 23 19.24 -11.41 1.90
C ASP A 23 17.81 -10.89 1.86
N PHE A 24 17.64 -9.56 1.97
CA PHE A 24 16.32 -8.97 1.82
C PHE A 24 15.67 -9.35 0.50
N TYR A 25 16.40 -9.32 -0.61
CA TYR A 25 15.86 -9.62 -1.94
C TYR A 25 15.58 -11.11 -2.10
N LEU A 26 16.43 -11.97 -1.53
CA LEU A 26 16.19 -13.42 -1.50
C LEU A 26 14.94 -13.75 -0.69
N ASN A 27 14.83 -13.23 0.52
CA ASN A 27 13.66 -13.43 1.39
C ASN A 27 12.38 -12.84 0.76
N LEU A 28 12.46 -11.66 0.12
CA LEU A 28 11.34 -11.11 -0.62
C LEU A 28 10.89 -12.06 -1.73
N ALA A 29 11.83 -12.59 -2.51
CA ALA A 29 11.51 -13.54 -3.58
C ALA A 29 10.81 -14.80 -3.04
N LEU A 30 11.28 -15.38 -1.93
CA LEU A 30 10.65 -16.52 -1.26
C LEU A 30 9.22 -16.22 -0.81
N VAL A 31 9.01 -15.06 -0.16
CA VAL A 31 7.67 -14.63 0.27
C VAL A 31 6.75 -14.43 -0.92
N LEU A 32 7.20 -13.76 -1.99
CA LEU A 32 6.36 -13.53 -3.17
C LEU A 32 6.06 -14.80 -3.96
N LYS A 33 6.95 -15.81 -3.92
CA LYS A 33 6.73 -17.14 -4.52
C LYS A 33 5.50 -17.85 -3.93
N THR A 34 5.10 -17.56 -2.70
CA THR A 34 3.90 -18.12 -2.06
C THR A 34 2.60 -17.72 -2.75
N ARG A 35 2.61 -16.71 -3.61
CA ARG A 35 1.44 -16.13 -4.32
C ARG A 35 0.33 -15.58 -3.41
N LYS A 36 0.61 -15.40 -2.11
CA LYS A 36 -0.33 -14.81 -1.14
C LYS A 36 -0.26 -13.28 -1.11
N VAL A 37 0.84 -12.70 -1.62
CA VAL A 37 1.06 -11.25 -1.68
C VAL A 37 0.56 -10.70 -3.01
N SER A 38 -0.33 -9.71 -2.97
CA SER A 38 -0.82 -9.02 -4.18
C SER A 38 -0.15 -7.68 -4.42
N PHE A 39 0.29 -7.02 -3.36
CA PHE A 39 0.92 -5.71 -3.41
C PHE A 39 2.18 -5.65 -2.58
N PHE A 40 3.20 -4.99 -3.12
CA PHE A 40 4.41 -4.62 -2.40
C PHE A 40 4.64 -3.11 -2.49
N GLN A 41 4.69 -2.42 -1.35
CA GLN A 41 4.98 -0.99 -1.26
C GLN A 41 6.43 -0.75 -0.84
N LEU A 42 7.19 -0.05 -1.67
CA LEU A 42 8.53 0.42 -1.34
C LEU A 42 8.45 1.73 -0.53
N ARG A 43 8.88 1.67 0.74
CA ARG A 43 8.81 2.78 1.70
C ARG A 43 10.18 3.09 2.31
N LEU A 44 11.03 3.80 1.58
CA LEU A 44 12.39 4.17 1.99
C LEU A 44 12.45 5.68 2.34
N LYS A 45 11.91 6.07 3.49
CA LYS A 45 11.76 7.51 3.84
C LYS A 45 13.07 8.27 3.99
N LYS A 46 14.14 7.61 4.44
CA LYS A 46 15.44 8.25 4.74
C LYS A 46 16.50 8.02 3.65
N GLU A 47 16.12 7.38 2.53
CA GLU A 47 17.06 7.10 1.44
C GLU A 47 17.11 8.23 0.41
N THR A 48 18.28 8.40 -0.22
CA THR A 48 18.45 9.29 -1.37
C THR A 48 17.64 8.84 -2.56
N ILE A 49 17.33 9.74 -3.48
CA ILE A 49 16.63 9.40 -4.74
C ILE A 49 17.42 8.38 -5.55
N ARG A 50 18.76 8.50 -5.59
CA ARG A 50 19.66 7.55 -6.27
C ARG A 50 19.49 6.14 -5.71
N ASN A 51 19.56 5.98 -4.39
CA ASN A 51 19.36 4.69 -3.72
C ASN A 51 17.95 4.14 -3.93
N LYS A 52 16.91 4.99 -3.81
CA LYS A 52 15.53 4.58 -4.10
C LYS A 52 15.37 4.03 -5.52
N LEU A 53 16.06 4.61 -6.51
CA LEU A 53 16.01 4.12 -7.89
C LEU A 53 16.73 2.78 -8.04
N ILE A 54 17.92 2.61 -7.45
CA ILE A 54 18.70 1.36 -7.52
C ILE A 54 17.90 0.22 -6.86
N ILE A 55 17.48 0.41 -5.62
CA ILE A 55 16.71 -0.57 -4.84
C ILE A 55 15.36 -0.85 -5.52
N GLY A 56 14.68 0.20 -5.96
CA GLY A 56 13.38 0.08 -6.63
C GLY A 56 13.44 -0.72 -7.92
N LYS A 57 14.49 -0.58 -8.73
CA LYS A 57 14.71 -1.38 -9.95
C LYS A 57 14.87 -2.87 -9.62
N LYS A 58 15.68 -3.22 -8.59
CA LYS A 58 15.85 -4.61 -8.14
C LYS A 58 14.52 -5.22 -7.68
N ILE A 59 13.80 -4.53 -6.79
CA ILE A 59 12.52 -4.99 -6.25
C ILE A 59 11.45 -5.11 -7.34
N LYS A 60 11.38 -4.15 -8.27
CA LYS A 60 10.44 -4.21 -9.38
C LYS A 60 10.62 -5.47 -10.22
N LYS A 61 11.88 -5.89 -10.50
CA LYS A 61 12.16 -7.14 -11.23
C LYS A 61 11.58 -8.34 -10.48
N ILE A 62 11.77 -8.40 -9.14
CA ILE A 62 11.24 -9.48 -8.30
C ILE A 62 9.71 -9.47 -8.31
N CYS A 63 9.08 -8.31 -8.08
CA CYS A 63 7.63 -8.19 -8.10
C CYS A 63 7.04 -8.61 -9.46
N LYS A 64 7.66 -8.21 -10.58
CA LYS A 64 7.23 -8.60 -11.93
C LYS A 64 7.28 -10.11 -12.13
N LYS A 65 8.37 -10.78 -11.68
CA LYS A 65 8.54 -12.25 -11.78
C LYS A 65 7.38 -13.00 -11.10
N TYR A 66 6.92 -12.51 -9.94
CA TYR A 66 5.86 -13.16 -9.18
C TYR A 66 4.46 -12.53 -9.37
N LYS A 67 4.29 -11.64 -10.37
CA LYS A 67 3.02 -10.96 -10.69
C LYS A 67 2.44 -10.14 -9.54
N VAL A 68 3.30 -9.60 -8.65
CA VAL A 68 2.93 -8.73 -7.53
C VAL A 68 2.97 -7.27 -7.98
N LYS A 69 1.95 -6.48 -7.62
CA LYS A 69 1.88 -5.06 -7.93
C LYS A 69 2.89 -4.27 -7.10
N PHE A 70 3.79 -3.56 -7.77
CA PHE A 70 4.84 -2.77 -7.17
C PHE A 70 4.41 -1.31 -7.02
N LEU A 71 4.33 -0.81 -5.79
CA LEU A 71 3.89 0.54 -5.47
C LEU A 71 4.99 1.33 -4.77
N ILE A 72 5.01 2.65 -5.02
CA ILE A 72 5.93 3.59 -4.36
C ILE A 72 5.17 4.36 -3.28
N ASN A 73 5.80 4.52 -2.12
CA ASN A 73 5.24 5.30 -1.02
C ASN A 73 5.47 6.80 -1.26
N ASP A 74 4.42 7.64 -1.10
CA ASP A 74 4.39 9.11 -1.06
C ASP A 74 4.81 9.84 -2.36
N ASP A 75 5.50 9.20 -3.31
CA ASP A 75 6.15 9.89 -4.43
C ASP A 75 5.67 9.43 -5.81
N PRO A 76 4.68 10.10 -6.42
CA PRO A 76 4.21 9.80 -7.78
C PRO A 76 5.26 10.01 -8.87
N LYS A 77 6.20 10.98 -8.69
CA LYS A 77 7.27 11.22 -9.67
C LYS A 77 8.25 10.06 -9.70
N LEU A 78 8.67 9.58 -8.53
CA LEU A 78 9.52 8.39 -8.41
C LEU A 78 8.81 7.13 -8.95
N SER A 79 7.51 7.00 -8.68
CA SER A 79 6.69 5.92 -9.23
C SER A 79 6.70 5.92 -10.76
N LYS A 80 6.57 7.09 -11.40
CA LYS A 80 6.68 7.26 -12.86
C LYS A 80 8.09 6.89 -13.35
N ARG A 81 9.15 7.39 -12.70
CA ARG A 81 10.55 7.11 -13.07
C ARG A 81 10.91 5.63 -13.00
N LEU A 82 10.43 4.91 -12.00
CA LEU A 82 10.59 3.47 -11.86
C LEU A 82 9.65 2.66 -12.75
N ASN A 83 8.72 3.33 -13.44
CA ASN A 83 7.61 2.67 -14.10
C ASN A 83 6.94 1.63 -13.18
N ALA A 84 6.69 2.00 -11.92
CA ALA A 84 5.97 1.18 -10.95
C ALA A 84 4.49 1.02 -11.35
N ASP A 85 3.79 0.05 -10.75
CA ASP A 85 2.34 -0.14 -11.00
C ASP A 85 1.50 1.00 -10.41
N GLY A 86 2.04 1.75 -9.45
CA GLY A 86 1.35 2.88 -8.86
C GLY A 86 2.04 3.47 -7.63
N CYS A 87 1.26 4.22 -6.85
CA CYS A 87 1.73 4.94 -5.68
C CYS A 87 0.71 4.84 -4.54
N HIS A 88 1.21 4.88 -3.29
CA HIS A 88 0.40 5.05 -2.09
C HIS A 88 0.64 6.44 -1.48
N LEU A 89 -0.43 7.18 -1.18
CA LEU A 89 -0.35 8.54 -0.66
C LEU A 89 -1.03 8.65 0.71
N GLY A 90 -0.38 9.35 1.62
CA GLY A 90 -0.96 9.83 2.86
C GLY A 90 -1.63 11.19 2.68
N GLN A 91 -2.26 11.70 3.75
CA GLN A 91 -3.03 12.95 3.73
C GLN A 91 -2.19 14.23 3.58
N LYS A 92 -0.88 14.14 3.85
CA LYS A 92 0.06 15.27 3.74
C LYS A 92 0.90 15.23 2.47
N ASP A 93 0.73 14.17 1.66
CA ASP A 93 1.49 13.98 0.45
C ASP A 93 0.83 14.70 -0.74
N MET A 94 1.31 14.44 -1.95
CA MET A 94 0.73 15.04 -3.14
C MET A 94 -0.77 14.73 -3.25
N ASN A 95 -1.57 15.76 -3.52
CA ASN A 95 -3.01 15.60 -3.75
C ASN A 95 -3.27 14.59 -4.89
N ILE A 96 -4.31 13.76 -4.72
CA ILE A 96 -4.65 12.67 -5.64
C ILE A 96 -4.90 13.17 -7.08
N LYS A 97 -5.57 14.32 -7.28
CA LYS A 97 -5.79 14.89 -8.61
C LYS A 97 -4.46 15.23 -9.32
N LYS A 98 -3.49 15.81 -8.58
CA LYS A 98 -2.15 16.08 -9.11
C LYS A 98 -1.39 14.79 -9.39
N ALA A 99 -1.44 13.81 -8.48
CA ALA A 99 -0.83 12.50 -8.67
C ALA A 99 -1.42 11.76 -9.89
N ARG A 100 -2.74 11.87 -10.11
CA ARG A 100 -3.43 11.28 -11.26
C ARG A 100 -2.94 11.85 -12.60
N LYS A 101 -2.65 13.16 -12.66
CA LYS A 101 -2.05 13.77 -13.86
C LYS A 101 -0.69 13.14 -14.21
N ILE A 102 0.12 12.78 -13.20
CA ILE A 102 1.44 12.16 -13.37
C ILE A 102 1.33 10.68 -13.72
N LEU A 103 0.47 9.95 -13.01
CA LEU A 103 0.39 8.50 -13.05
C LEU A 103 -0.67 7.97 -14.03
N LYS A 104 -1.52 8.84 -14.57
CA LYS A 104 -2.59 8.47 -15.51
C LYS A 104 -3.41 7.29 -14.98
N ASN A 105 -3.39 6.15 -15.66
CA ASN A 105 -4.18 4.96 -15.35
C ASN A 105 -3.54 4.02 -14.31
N LYS A 106 -2.41 4.42 -13.69
CA LYS A 106 -1.73 3.60 -12.67
C LYS A 106 -2.50 3.63 -11.34
N ILE A 107 -2.18 2.66 -10.48
CA ILE A 107 -2.82 2.50 -9.17
C ILE A 107 -2.45 3.67 -8.25
N ILE A 108 -3.45 4.29 -7.63
CA ILE A 108 -3.27 5.26 -6.54
C ILE A 108 -4.07 4.78 -5.34
N GLY A 109 -3.37 4.50 -4.24
CA GLY A 109 -3.99 4.21 -2.96
C GLY A 109 -3.90 5.38 -2.00
N ILE A 110 -4.87 5.52 -1.12
CA ILE A 110 -4.97 6.64 -0.18
C ILE A 110 -5.13 6.13 1.25
N THR A 111 -4.32 6.68 2.17
CA THR A 111 -4.52 6.51 3.61
C THR A 111 -5.73 7.33 4.08
N CYS A 112 -6.72 6.67 4.68
CA CYS A 112 -7.94 7.31 5.20
C CYS A 112 -7.99 7.34 6.75
N HIS A 113 -6.93 6.88 7.43
CA HIS A 113 -6.88 6.81 8.90
C HIS A 113 -8.08 6.06 9.48
N ASN A 114 -8.92 6.72 10.28
CA ASN A 114 -10.19 6.22 10.83
C ASN A 114 -11.36 7.13 10.39
N SER A 115 -11.39 7.52 9.10
CA SER A 115 -12.32 8.53 8.62
C SER A 115 -13.03 8.13 7.33
N ILE A 116 -14.35 8.01 7.40
CA ILE A 116 -15.21 7.78 6.23
C ILE A 116 -15.24 9.01 5.32
N ASN A 117 -15.14 10.22 5.87
CA ASN A 117 -15.11 11.43 5.06
C ASN A 117 -13.85 11.49 4.18
N LEU A 118 -12.67 11.08 4.71
CA LEU A 118 -11.46 10.96 3.90
C LEU A 118 -11.61 9.87 2.83
N ALA A 119 -12.28 8.77 3.14
CA ALA A 119 -12.55 7.71 2.19
C ALA A 119 -13.45 8.19 1.04
N LYS A 120 -14.57 8.86 1.34
CA LYS A 120 -15.47 9.45 0.33
C LYS A 120 -14.72 10.39 -0.61
N LYS A 121 -13.96 11.36 -0.04
CA LYS A 121 -13.12 12.27 -0.82
C LYS A 121 -12.10 11.55 -1.70
N ALA A 122 -11.49 10.47 -1.20
CA ALA A 122 -10.53 9.68 -1.98
C ALA A 122 -11.21 8.96 -3.16
N ILE A 123 -12.39 8.39 -2.95
CA ILE A 123 -13.19 7.72 -3.99
C ILE A 123 -13.57 8.72 -5.09
N GLU A 124 -14.15 9.87 -4.72
CA GLU A 124 -14.55 10.95 -5.63
C GLU A 124 -13.37 11.45 -6.50
N ASN A 125 -12.17 11.42 -5.94
CA ASN A 125 -10.95 11.83 -6.64
C ASN A 125 -10.23 10.69 -7.38
N GLY A 126 -10.83 9.50 -7.47
CA GLY A 126 -10.33 8.39 -8.28
C GLY A 126 -9.26 7.53 -7.63
N ALA A 127 -9.33 7.32 -6.31
CA ALA A 127 -8.53 6.31 -5.62
C ALA A 127 -8.87 4.91 -6.14
N ASN A 128 -7.83 4.05 -6.25
CA ASN A 128 -8.01 2.66 -6.66
C ASN A 128 -8.14 1.71 -5.48
N TYR A 129 -7.70 2.12 -4.29
CA TYR A 129 -7.93 1.43 -3.02
C TYR A 129 -7.79 2.41 -1.85
N LEU A 130 -8.38 2.03 -0.72
CA LEU A 130 -8.36 2.80 0.53
C LEU A 130 -7.58 2.03 1.59
N ALA A 131 -6.77 2.75 2.39
CA ALA A 131 -6.06 2.15 3.52
C ALA A 131 -6.52 2.79 4.82
N PHE A 132 -6.99 1.97 5.76
CA PHE A 132 -7.40 2.38 7.09
C PHE A 132 -6.39 1.89 8.13
N GLY A 133 -6.14 2.67 9.17
CA GLY A 133 -5.17 2.34 10.23
C GLY A 133 -4.62 3.60 10.91
N ALA A 134 -3.79 3.44 11.93
CA ALA A 134 -3.24 2.16 12.40
C ALA A 134 -4.20 1.44 13.33
N PHE A 135 -4.33 0.13 13.19
CA PHE A 135 -5.17 -0.67 14.08
C PHE A 135 -4.43 -1.07 15.35
N TYR A 136 -3.15 -1.38 15.24
CA TYR A 136 -2.29 -1.84 16.34
C TYR A 136 -0.99 -1.07 16.37
N SER A 137 -0.31 -1.09 17.52
CA SER A 137 1.00 -0.46 17.72
C SER A 137 2.04 -1.03 16.77
N SER A 138 2.94 -0.18 16.30
CA SER A 138 4.00 -0.55 15.35
C SER A 138 5.31 0.13 15.73
N GLN A 139 6.41 -0.59 15.66
CA GLN A 139 7.76 -0.05 15.89
C GLN A 139 8.22 0.90 14.77
N THR A 140 7.58 0.87 13.61
CA THR A 140 8.02 1.61 12.42
C THR A 140 7.49 3.03 12.33
N LYS A 141 6.45 3.39 13.10
CA LYS A 141 5.86 4.73 13.10
C LYS A 141 5.08 5.01 14.39
N LYS A 142 5.28 6.17 15.01
CA LYS A 142 4.39 6.67 16.09
C LYS A 142 2.97 6.81 15.55
N ILE A 143 2.01 6.22 16.24
CA ILE A 143 0.60 6.25 15.86
C ILE A 143 0.03 7.62 16.23
N LYS A 144 -0.42 8.38 15.23
CA LYS A 144 -1.19 9.62 15.42
C LYS A 144 -2.70 9.38 15.38
N TYR A 145 -3.12 8.36 14.65
CA TYR A 145 -4.53 8.02 14.43
C TYR A 145 -4.72 6.54 14.67
N LYS A 146 -5.52 6.20 15.68
CA LYS A 146 -5.93 4.81 15.95
C LYS A 146 -7.24 4.53 15.22
N ALA A 147 -7.26 3.49 14.40
CA ALA A 147 -8.47 3.06 13.71
C ALA A 147 -9.24 2.05 14.55
N ASN A 148 -10.59 2.14 14.50
CA ASN A 148 -11.49 1.15 15.05
C ASN A 148 -11.89 0.16 13.94
N LEU A 149 -11.99 -1.13 14.26
CA LEU A 149 -12.38 -2.16 13.29
C LEU A 149 -13.75 -1.89 12.63
N LYS A 150 -14.68 -1.21 13.33
CA LYS A 150 -15.97 -0.79 12.76
C LYS A 150 -15.83 0.03 11.47
N ILE A 151 -14.71 0.75 11.29
CA ILE A 151 -14.45 1.55 10.08
C ILE A 151 -14.43 0.70 8.81
N LEU A 152 -13.98 -0.56 8.89
CA LEU A 152 -13.91 -1.45 7.73
C LEU A 152 -15.31 -1.81 7.22
N ASN A 153 -16.25 -2.08 8.15
CA ASN A 153 -17.63 -2.36 7.80
C ASN A 153 -18.34 -1.11 7.23
N LEU A 154 -18.06 0.07 7.79
CA LEU A 154 -18.57 1.34 7.24
C LEU A 154 -18.01 1.62 5.85
N ALA A 155 -16.73 1.36 5.63
CA ALA A 155 -16.11 1.55 4.34
C ALA A 155 -16.71 0.63 3.26
N LYS A 156 -17.01 -0.63 3.59
CA LYS A 156 -17.68 -1.56 2.66
C LYS A 156 -19.05 -1.09 2.20
N LYS A 157 -19.79 -0.36 3.07
CA LYS A 157 -21.11 0.16 2.72
C LYS A 157 -21.06 1.29 1.69
N ILE A 158 -19.92 2.00 1.58
CA ILE A 158 -19.78 3.16 0.72
C ILE A 158 -18.98 2.90 -0.56
N THR A 159 -18.33 1.74 -0.70
CA THR A 159 -17.48 1.48 -1.86
C THR A 159 -17.26 -0.01 -2.15
N ASN A 160 -17.01 -0.31 -3.42
CA ASN A 160 -16.56 -1.62 -3.90
C ASN A 160 -15.07 -1.66 -4.25
N ILE A 161 -14.31 -0.54 -4.09
CA ILE A 161 -12.87 -0.59 -4.32
C ILE A 161 -12.17 -1.30 -3.15
N PRO A 162 -11.00 -1.92 -3.37
CA PRO A 162 -10.29 -2.66 -2.32
C PRO A 162 -10.02 -1.83 -1.07
N ILE A 163 -10.18 -2.46 0.08
CA ILE A 163 -9.89 -1.89 1.39
C ILE A 163 -8.67 -2.61 1.96
N VAL A 164 -7.74 -1.86 2.54
CA VAL A 164 -6.52 -2.37 3.16
C VAL A 164 -6.49 -1.95 4.63
N ALA A 165 -6.43 -2.93 5.54
CA ALA A 165 -6.11 -2.67 6.94
C ALA A 165 -4.59 -2.58 7.12
N ILE A 166 -4.09 -1.50 7.75
CA ILE A 166 -2.66 -1.27 7.95
C ILE A 166 -2.34 -0.84 9.40
N GLY A 167 -1.06 -0.96 9.75
CA GLY A 167 -0.51 -0.52 11.05
C GLY A 167 -0.59 -1.60 12.12
N GLY A 168 0.57 -2.19 12.43
CA GLY A 168 0.75 -3.18 13.48
C GLY A 168 0.07 -4.53 13.24
N ILE A 169 -0.29 -4.85 11.99
CA ILE A 169 -0.89 -6.14 11.64
C ILE A 169 0.17 -7.23 11.77
N LYS A 170 -0.06 -8.17 12.68
CA LYS A 170 0.75 -9.36 12.95
C LYS A 170 -0.09 -10.63 12.70
N LEU A 171 0.55 -11.77 12.60
CA LEU A 171 -0.15 -13.06 12.44
C LEU A 171 -1.18 -13.31 13.53
N SER A 172 -0.88 -12.94 14.79
CA SER A 172 -1.78 -13.10 15.94
C SER A 172 -3.09 -12.32 15.83
N VAL A 173 -3.15 -11.25 15.04
CA VAL A 173 -4.37 -10.42 14.89
C VAL A 173 -5.13 -10.71 13.60
N LEU A 174 -4.59 -11.56 12.71
CA LEU A 174 -5.27 -11.94 11.46
C LEU A 174 -6.64 -12.58 11.69
N PRO A 175 -6.84 -13.49 12.66
CA PRO A 175 -8.16 -14.09 12.91
C PRO A 175 -9.24 -13.05 13.25
N VAL A 176 -8.86 -11.94 13.90
CA VAL A 176 -9.79 -10.86 14.28
C VAL A 176 -10.14 -9.97 13.08
N ILE A 177 -9.18 -9.70 12.19
CA ILE A 177 -9.37 -8.77 11.06
C ILE A 177 -9.95 -9.50 9.85
N THR A 178 -9.55 -10.75 9.62
CA THR A 178 -9.91 -11.49 8.41
C THR A 178 -11.42 -11.64 8.18
N PRO A 179 -12.28 -11.86 9.20
CA PRO A 179 -13.72 -11.92 8.99
C PRO A 179 -14.36 -10.61 8.51
N LEU A 180 -13.61 -9.49 8.62
CA LEU A 180 -14.08 -8.16 8.21
C LEU A 180 -13.81 -7.84 6.73
N PHE A 181 -13.26 -8.79 5.93
CA PHE A 181 -12.95 -8.62 4.50
C PHE A 181 -13.65 -9.61 3.58
#